data_5afed95386a20c7b6998f82290158921
#
_entry.id   5afed95386a20c7b6998f82290158921
#
_cell.length_a   1.000
_cell.length_b   1.000
_cell.length_c   1.000
_cell.angle_alpha   90.00
_cell.angle_beta   90.00
_cell.angle_gamma   90.00
#
_symmetry.space_group_name_H-M   'P 1'
#
loop_
_entity.id
_entity.type
_entity.pdbx_description
1 polymer ?
#
loop_
_entity_poly.entity_id
_entity_poly.type
_entity_poly.pdbx_seq_one_letter_code
_entity_poly.pdbx_strand_id
1 'polypeptide(L)'
;MTDQVSERRPARGSVHADLLAQYGLGVALGAVLPVGSMPQPAAPSGAPAALQNLVSLAVQLCNAQYGAINVITEDEFHQIAALGLEPLMCAREDSLCGQVFRYGHTVVVADCTEDARFRTNPFVDGRFGAVRFYATTPLLTTEGVPLGTLCIFDEHPGELTEQQAAGLETLAAQVVDVLDLQLRTRQLDATVSELRRSNELLGEFAGRISHDLRGPLTNVVGLAELAEDEPALQEGPAGTYVKRIGASALRMSSMVENLLGYSRVGGATRRDPVSLAEVVSAAVDDLGHHADGVRVTVDDFTGHADREQLRVLIQNLVANAVAYARPGLPPSVHITGSGSPPFWRLDVADNGKGIPEEDYDRVLEPLVRLEREGDPAGTGIGLATCARIAQAHDGHLAFDRTPGGGLTVRVWFGSGPG
;
A
#
# COMPACT_ATOMS: atom_id res chain seq x y z
N MET A 1 17.31 47.40 6.22
CA MET A 1 18.14 46.19 6.24
C MET A 1 17.27 45.04 5.70
N THR A 2 17.37 44.87 4.42
CA THR A 2 16.60 43.88 3.66
C THR A 2 17.48 42.67 3.46
N ASP A 3 17.12 41.58 4.13
CA ASP A 3 17.80 40.27 4.01
C ASP A 3 17.36 39.64 2.66
N GLN A 4 18.28 39.63 1.69
CA GLN A 4 18.14 38.85 0.46
C GLN A 4 18.45 37.40 0.77
N VAL A 5 17.43 36.57 0.91
CA VAL A 5 17.55 35.13 0.83
C VAL A 5 17.91 34.77 -0.60
N SER A 6 19.19 34.51 -0.83
CA SER A 6 19.70 33.96 -2.10
C SER A 6 19.22 32.53 -2.23
N GLU A 7 18.18 32.30 -3.01
CA GLU A 7 17.82 30.99 -3.53
C GLU A 7 18.98 30.47 -4.40
N ARG A 8 19.82 29.61 -3.83
CA ARG A 8 20.79 28.84 -4.60
C ARG A 8 19.99 27.87 -5.48
N ARG A 9 19.86 28.16 -6.78
CA ARG A 9 19.50 27.15 -7.77
C ARG A 9 20.46 25.96 -7.63
N PRO A 10 19.96 24.72 -7.45
CA PRO A 10 20.85 23.56 -7.42
C PRO A 10 21.63 23.49 -8.74
N ALA A 11 22.89 23.14 -8.66
CA ALA A 11 23.72 22.94 -9.84
C ALA A 11 23.06 21.87 -10.73
N ARG A 12 23.02 22.07 -12.05
CA ARG A 12 22.36 21.16 -13.02
C ARG A 12 22.78 19.68 -12.86
N GLY A 13 23.96 19.40 -12.32
CA GLY A 13 24.49 18.08 -12.05
C GLY A 13 23.81 17.34 -10.89
N SER A 14 23.40 18.04 -9.84
CA SER A 14 22.69 17.40 -8.73
C SER A 14 21.32 16.88 -9.15
N VAL A 15 20.61 17.59 -10.04
CA VAL A 15 19.26 17.19 -10.51
C VAL A 15 19.29 15.89 -11.31
N HIS A 16 20.31 15.70 -12.15
CA HIS A 16 20.45 14.50 -12.95
C HIS A 16 20.84 13.28 -12.08
N ALA A 17 21.76 13.45 -11.13
CA ALA A 17 22.13 12.40 -10.18
C ALA A 17 20.95 12.00 -9.28
N ASP A 18 20.19 12.97 -8.79
CA ASP A 18 19.00 12.73 -7.99
C ASP A 18 17.92 11.97 -8.79
N LEU A 19 17.75 12.30 -10.07
CA LEU A 19 16.82 11.60 -10.96
C LEU A 19 17.25 10.15 -11.17
N LEU A 20 18.52 9.87 -11.47
CA LEU A 20 19.04 8.51 -11.62
C LEU A 20 18.88 7.70 -10.32
N ALA A 21 19.09 8.32 -9.15
CA ALA A 21 18.87 7.69 -7.86
C ALA A 21 17.40 7.33 -7.65
N GLN A 22 16.45 8.18 -8.06
CA GLN A 22 15.02 7.89 -8.01
C GLN A 22 14.66 6.66 -8.84
N TYR A 23 15.21 6.53 -10.04
CA TYR A 23 15.02 5.34 -10.88
C TYR A 23 15.74 4.08 -10.33
N GLY A 24 16.46 4.22 -9.21
CA GLY A 24 17.27 3.14 -8.64
C GLY A 24 18.45 2.75 -9.54
N LEU A 25 18.83 3.66 -10.41
CA LEU A 25 19.98 3.61 -11.30
C LEU A 25 21.15 4.39 -10.67
N GLY A 26 21.01 4.81 -9.39
CA GLY A 26 22.08 5.38 -8.59
C GLY A 26 23.17 4.34 -8.47
N VAL A 27 24.17 4.48 -9.29
CA VAL A 27 25.42 3.75 -9.17
C VAL A 27 25.98 4.15 -7.80
N ALA A 28 26.35 3.18 -6.98
CA ALA A 28 27.15 3.48 -5.79
C ALA A 28 28.29 4.34 -6.27
N LEU A 29 28.37 5.60 -5.82
CA LEU A 29 29.45 6.52 -6.12
C LEU A 29 30.77 5.87 -5.66
N GLY A 30 31.30 4.99 -6.53
CA GLY A 30 32.66 4.49 -6.46
C GLY A 30 33.60 5.63 -6.79
N ALA A 31 34.89 5.41 -6.64
CA ALA A 31 35.88 6.38 -7.07
C ALA A 31 35.68 6.62 -8.58
N VAL A 32 35.46 7.89 -8.96
CA VAL A 32 35.35 8.31 -10.36
C VAL A 32 36.53 7.71 -11.18
N LEU A 33 36.18 6.96 -12.21
CA LEU A 33 37.20 6.31 -13.03
C LEU A 33 37.97 7.37 -13.85
N PRO A 34 39.30 7.44 -13.76
CA PRO A 34 40.08 8.37 -14.57
C PRO A 34 39.89 8.10 -16.06
N VAL A 35 39.84 9.16 -16.86
CA VAL A 35 39.80 9.07 -18.34
C VAL A 35 40.98 8.25 -18.84
N GLY A 36 40.73 7.33 -19.76
CA GLY A 36 41.76 6.40 -20.31
C GLY A 36 42.07 5.19 -19.44
N SER A 37 41.38 5.01 -18.31
CA SER A 37 41.49 3.78 -17.52
C SER A 37 40.81 2.60 -18.22
N MET A 38 41.34 1.39 -18.01
CA MET A 38 40.68 0.18 -18.51
C MET A 38 39.23 0.09 -17.95
N PRO A 39 38.25 -0.25 -18.82
CA PRO A 39 36.89 -0.49 -18.39
C PRO A 39 36.82 -1.58 -17.31
N GLN A 40 35.95 -1.41 -16.34
CA GLN A 40 35.76 -2.38 -15.26
C GLN A 40 34.40 -3.10 -15.43
N PRO A 41 34.28 -4.35 -14.97
CA PRO A 41 32.97 -4.99 -14.92
C PRO A 41 31.97 -4.13 -14.13
N ALA A 42 30.81 -3.90 -14.71
CA ALA A 42 29.72 -3.25 -13.96
C ALA A 42 29.29 -4.16 -12.81
N ALA A 43 28.95 -3.58 -11.67
CA ALA A 43 28.32 -4.37 -10.61
C ALA A 43 27.08 -5.09 -11.17
N PRO A 44 26.81 -6.35 -10.76
CA PRO A 44 25.65 -7.07 -11.24
C PRO A 44 24.40 -6.25 -10.90
N SER A 45 23.91 -5.51 -11.86
CA SER A 45 22.63 -4.82 -11.75
C SER A 45 21.59 -5.91 -11.76
N GLY A 46 20.73 -5.97 -10.75
CA GLY A 46 19.52 -6.78 -10.82
C GLY A 46 18.60 -6.25 -11.91
N ALA A 47 19.13 -6.02 -13.12
CA ALA A 47 18.37 -5.53 -14.25
C ALA A 47 17.21 -6.47 -14.51
N PRO A 48 15.97 -5.95 -14.64
CA PRO A 48 14.82 -6.77 -14.96
C PRO A 48 15.08 -7.58 -16.22
N ALA A 49 14.59 -8.81 -16.26
CA ALA A 49 14.59 -9.61 -17.48
C ALA A 49 13.98 -8.86 -18.68
N ALA A 50 13.04 -7.94 -18.42
CA ALA A 50 12.47 -7.08 -19.45
C ALA A 50 13.49 -6.20 -20.17
N LEU A 51 14.46 -5.59 -19.46
CA LEU A 51 15.51 -4.78 -20.09
C LEU A 51 16.43 -5.63 -20.95
N GLN A 52 16.79 -6.83 -20.47
CA GLN A 52 17.61 -7.76 -21.23
C GLN A 52 16.92 -8.23 -22.53
N ASN A 53 15.59 -8.45 -22.46
CA ASN A 53 14.79 -8.80 -23.63
C ASN A 53 14.73 -7.65 -24.65
N LEU A 54 14.63 -6.40 -24.19
CA LEU A 54 14.62 -5.23 -25.07
C LEU A 54 15.97 -5.04 -25.79
N VAL A 55 17.09 -5.25 -25.11
CA VAL A 55 18.41 -5.26 -25.76
C VAL A 55 18.48 -6.36 -26.82
N SER A 56 18.02 -7.56 -26.50
CA SER A 56 18.02 -8.68 -27.45
C SER A 56 17.19 -8.39 -28.69
N LEU A 57 16.02 -7.76 -28.51
CA LEU A 57 15.18 -7.33 -29.64
C LEU A 57 15.85 -6.26 -30.50
N ALA A 58 16.53 -5.27 -29.87
CA ALA A 58 17.26 -4.23 -30.57
C ALA A 58 18.38 -4.82 -31.46
N VAL A 59 19.17 -5.73 -30.90
CA VAL A 59 20.24 -6.44 -31.61
C VAL A 59 19.67 -7.25 -32.80
N GLN A 60 18.60 -8.01 -32.58
CA GLN A 60 17.96 -8.79 -33.64
C GLN A 60 17.36 -7.92 -34.76
N LEU A 61 16.62 -6.86 -34.37
CA LEU A 61 15.98 -5.91 -35.30
C LEU A 61 17.01 -5.27 -36.25
N CYS A 62 18.14 -4.87 -35.68
CA CYS A 62 19.17 -4.15 -36.41
C CYS A 62 20.25 -5.06 -37.01
N ASN A 63 20.17 -6.37 -36.79
CA ASN A 63 21.14 -7.37 -37.23
C ASN A 63 22.58 -7.01 -36.82
N ALA A 64 22.74 -6.51 -35.55
CA ALA A 64 24.02 -6.16 -34.96
C ALA A 64 24.56 -7.33 -34.11
N GLN A 65 25.84 -7.31 -33.77
CA GLN A 65 26.44 -8.33 -32.92
C GLN A 65 26.28 -8.03 -31.44
N TYR A 66 26.29 -6.74 -31.07
CA TYR A 66 26.29 -6.26 -29.69
C TYR A 66 25.17 -5.23 -29.45
N GLY A 67 24.68 -5.20 -28.23
CA GLY A 67 23.75 -4.15 -27.80
C GLY A 67 23.82 -3.93 -26.31
N ALA A 68 23.48 -2.71 -25.86
CA ALA A 68 23.46 -2.37 -24.45
C ALA A 68 22.45 -1.26 -24.14
N ILE A 69 21.91 -1.31 -22.93
CA ILE A 69 21.24 -0.19 -22.26
C ILE A 69 22.22 0.41 -21.27
N ASN A 70 22.44 1.70 -21.40
CA ASN A 70 23.44 2.43 -20.64
C ASN A 70 22.77 3.54 -19.82
N VAL A 71 23.26 3.74 -18.61
CA VAL A 71 22.99 4.89 -17.76
C VAL A 71 24.23 5.77 -17.77
N ILE A 72 24.04 7.07 -17.93
CA ILE A 72 25.15 8.01 -18.08
C ILE A 72 24.99 9.07 -16.99
N THR A 73 25.97 9.11 -16.08
CA THR A 73 26.07 10.15 -15.05
C THR A 73 26.85 11.37 -15.58
N GLU A 74 27.25 12.29 -14.71
CA GLU A 74 28.15 13.39 -15.11
C GLU A 74 29.54 12.90 -15.48
N ASP A 75 30.05 11.90 -14.77
CA ASP A 75 31.45 11.47 -14.86
C ASP A 75 31.60 10.04 -15.40
N GLU A 76 30.55 9.21 -15.27
CA GLU A 76 30.63 7.78 -15.52
C GLU A 76 29.56 7.29 -16.51
N PHE A 77 29.88 6.18 -17.13
CA PHE A 77 29.03 5.42 -18.03
C PHE A 77 28.91 3.99 -17.48
N HIS A 78 27.68 3.52 -17.34
CA HIS A 78 27.37 2.20 -16.81
C HIS A 78 26.42 1.44 -17.73
N GLN A 79 26.80 0.23 -18.10
CA GLN A 79 25.90 -0.68 -18.81
C GLN A 79 25.05 -1.43 -17.78
N ILE A 80 23.72 -1.25 -17.84
CA ILE A 80 22.78 -1.92 -16.96
C ILE A 80 22.19 -3.20 -17.55
N ALA A 81 22.20 -3.33 -18.88
CA ALA A 81 21.88 -4.55 -19.61
C ALA A 81 22.71 -4.60 -20.88
N ALA A 82 23.20 -5.78 -21.27
CA ALA A 82 24.02 -5.95 -22.46
C ALA A 82 23.81 -7.33 -23.12
N LEU A 83 24.00 -7.41 -24.41
CA LEU A 83 24.04 -8.64 -25.21
C LEU A 83 25.32 -8.72 -26.03
N GLY A 84 25.93 -9.89 -26.04
CA GLY A 84 27.18 -10.16 -26.76
C GLY A 84 28.46 -9.80 -25.96
N LEU A 85 28.34 -9.12 -24.83
CA LEU A 85 29.46 -8.75 -23.95
C LEU A 85 29.01 -8.74 -22.49
N GLU A 86 29.96 -8.76 -21.57
CA GLU A 86 29.68 -8.52 -20.16
C GLU A 86 29.45 -7.02 -19.91
N PRO A 87 28.45 -6.63 -19.11
CA PRO A 87 28.23 -5.23 -18.75
C PRO A 87 29.50 -4.61 -18.15
N LEU A 88 29.84 -3.41 -18.59
CA LEU A 88 31.02 -2.68 -18.15
C LEU A 88 30.68 -1.26 -17.68
N MET A 89 31.61 -0.66 -16.96
CA MET A 89 31.64 0.75 -16.62
C MET A 89 32.96 1.40 -17.00
N CYS A 90 32.94 2.66 -17.40
CA CYS A 90 34.11 3.46 -17.72
C CYS A 90 33.86 4.95 -17.46
N ALA A 91 34.92 5.77 -17.59
CA ALA A 91 34.76 7.21 -17.61
C ALA A 91 33.82 7.61 -18.76
N ARG A 92 32.92 8.58 -18.52
CA ARG A 92 31.94 9.03 -19.52
C ARG A 92 32.61 9.50 -20.81
N GLU A 93 33.75 10.19 -20.70
CA GLU A 93 34.50 10.72 -21.84
C GLU A 93 35.08 9.63 -22.74
N ASP A 94 35.37 8.45 -22.18
CA ASP A 94 35.86 7.29 -22.93
C ASP A 94 34.75 6.55 -23.67
N SER A 95 33.46 6.73 -23.27
CA SER A 95 32.36 6.02 -23.91
C SER A 95 31.87 6.73 -25.18
N LEU A 96 31.53 5.94 -26.23
CA LEU A 96 30.85 6.46 -27.43
C LEU A 96 29.52 7.13 -27.09
N CYS A 97 28.72 6.50 -26.23
CA CYS A 97 27.41 6.99 -25.80
C CYS A 97 27.53 8.30 -25.01
N GLY A 98 28.55 8.41 -24.14
CA GLY A 98 28.76 9.62 -23.32
C GLY A 98 29.00 10.89 -24.15
N GLN A 99 29.52 10.74 -25.39
CA GLN A 99 29.75 11.85 -26.29
C GLN A 99 28.51 12.39 -26.96
N VAL A 100 27.48 11.55 -27.19
CA VAL A 100 26.32 11.87 -28.02
C VAL A 100 24.94 11.84 -27.29
N PHE A 101 24.86 11.31 -26.07
CA PHE A 101 23.56 11.12 -25.41
C PHE A 101 22.75 12.43 -25.21
N ARG A 102 23.41 13.58 -25.16
CA ARG A 102 22.78 14.90 -25.04
C ARG A 102 22.22 15.46 -26.34
N TYR A 103 22.46 14.79 -27.48
CA TYR A 103 21.95 15.27 -28.77
C TYR A 103 20.41 15.16 -28.86
N GLY A 104 19.79 14.28 -28.03
CA GLY A 104 18.33 14.16 -27.96
C GLY A 104 17.69 13.47 -29.16
N HIS A 105 18.48 12.87 -30.05
CA HIS A 105 18.01 12.13 -31.23
C HIS A 105 18.93 10.93 -31.49
N THR A 106 18.43 10.01 -32.31
CA THR A 106 19.18 8.82 -32.74
C THR A 106 20.39 9.20 -33.56
N VAL A 107 21.54 8.65 -33.23
CA VAL A 107 22.81 8.81 -33.95
C VAL A 107 23.19 7.46 -34.58
N VAL A 108 23.47 7.46 -35.87
CA VAL A 108 23.93 6.29 -36.62
C VAL A 108 25.26 6.62 -37.27
N VAL A 109 26.24 5.76 -37.11
CA VAL A 109 27.60 5.90 -37.64
C VAL A 109 27.98 4.61 -38.36
N ALA A 110 28.09 4.70 -39.68
CA ALA A 110 28.38 3.55 -40.54
C ALA A 110 29.78 2.96 -40.28
N ASP A 111 30.78 3.81 -40.04
CA ASP A 111 32.13 3.42 -39.66
C ASP A 111 32.74 4.45 -38.70
N CYS A 112 32.92 4.06 -37.46
CA CYS A 112 33.47 4.92 -36.40
C CYS A 112 34.94 5.31 -36.66
N THR A 113 35.68 4.56 -37.44
CA THR A 113 37.07 4.88 -37.76
C THR A 113 37.21 6.04 -38.75
N GLU A 114 36.16 6.30 -39.54
CA GLU A 114 36.09 7.41 -40.49
C GLU A 114 35.39 8.67 -39.88
N ASP A 115 34.67 8.52 -38.78
CA ASP A 115 33.97 9.62 -38.11
C ASP A 115 34.92 10.39 -37.18
N ALA A 116 35.05 11.70 -37.44
CA ALA A 116 35.95 12.59 -36.69
C ALA A 116 35.64 12.63 -35.17
N ARG A 117 34.41 12.35 -34.76
CA ARG A 117 34.00 12.34 -33.36
C ARG A 117 34.52 11.10 -32.62
N PHE A 118 34.64 9.96 -33.33
CA PHE A 118 34.85 8.65 -32.69
C PHE A 118 36.18 8.01 -33.01
N ARG A 119 36.90 8.37 -34.09
CA ARG A 119 38.10 7.72 -34.54
C ARG A 119 39.25 7.64 -33.52
N THR A 120 39.26 8.51 -32.51
CA THR A 120 40.24 8.54 -31.41
C THR A 120 39.71 7.97 -30.11
N ASN A 121 38.44 7.48 -30.11
CA ASN A 121 37.84 6.88 -28.94
C ASN A 121 38.50 5.53 -28.64
N PRO A 122 38.72 5.17 -27.34
CA PRO A 122 39.40 3.93 -26.96
C PRO A 122 38.69 2.64 -27.43
N PHE A 123 37.38 2.68 -27.61
CA PHE A 123 36.61 1.53 -28.13
C PHE A 123 36.67 1.41 -29.67
N VAL A 124 37.27 2.38 -30.37
CA VAL A 124 37.40 2.41 -31.83
C VAL A 124 38.84 2.20 -32.27
N ASP A 125 39.79 2.79 -31.57
CA ASP A 125 41.23 2.80 -31.96
C ASP A 125 42.02 1.54 -31.52
N GLY A 126 41.34 0.56 -30.92
CA GLY A 126 41.90 -0.72 -30.50
C GLY A 126 42.39 -0.77 -29.06
N ARG A 127 42.31 0.31 -28.28
CA ARG A 127 42.73 0.29 -26.87
C ARG A 127 41.80 -0.53 -25.98
N PHE A 128 40.47 -0.41 -26.16
CA PHE A 128 39.46 -1.13 -25.39
C PHE A 128 38.55 -1.99 -26.25
N GLY A 129 38.48 -1.75 -27.55
CA GLY A 129 37.62 -2.46 -28.50
C GLY A 129 37.93 -2.09 -29.94
N ALA A 130 37.15 -2.64 -30.88
CA ALA A 130 37.29 -2.42 -32.33
C ALA A 130 35.94 -2.09 -32.98
N VAL A 131 35.15 -1.21 -32.34
CA VAL A 131 33.84 -0.82 -32.85
C VAL A 131 33.94 -0.08 -34.17
N ARG A 132 33.23 -0.60 -35.19
CA ARG A 132 33.15 0.00 -36.53
C ARG A 132 31.73 0.60 -36.74
N PHE A 133 30.72 -0.20 -36.69
CA PHE A 133 29.33 0.27 -36.75
C PHE A 133 28.81 0.63 -35.37
N TYR A 134 28.13 1.77 -35.27
CA TYR A 134 27.53 2.23 -34.02
C TYR A 134 26.21 2.96 -34.26
N ALA A 135 25.13 2.56 -33.55
CA ALA A 135 23.88 3.31 -33.51
C ALA A 135 23.38 3.41 -32.08
N THR A 136 22.86 4.56 -31.74
CA THR A 136 22.37 4.83 -30.38
C THR A 136 21.16 5.75 -30.37
N THR A 137 20.22 5.47 -29.48
CA THR A 137 19.03 6.28 -29.25
C THR A 137 19.00 6.69 -27.79
N PRO A 138 18.76 7.99 -27.47
CA PRO A 138 18.68 8.46 -26.09
C PRO A 138 17.44 7.91 -25.39
N LEU A 139 17.57 7.59 -24.11
CA LEU A 139 16.47 7.24 -23.20
C LEU A 139 15.95 8.54 -22.58
N LEU A 140 14.87 9.07 -23.12
CA LEU A 140 14.32 10.36 -22.69
C LEU A 140 13.09 10.12 -21.77
N THR A 141 13.10 10.75 -20.61
CA THR A 141 11.89 10.80 -19.78
C THR A 141 10.77 11.57 -20.50
N THR A 142 9.54 11.46 -19.99
CA THR A 142 8.39 12.24 -20.48
C THR A 142 8.63 13.77 -20.45
N GLU A 143 9.56 14.21 -19.61
CA GLU A 143 9.99 15.62 -19.49
C GLU A 143 11.14 15.97 -20.43
N GLY A 144 11.61 15.00 -21.25
CA GLY A 144 12.73 15.19 -22.18
C GLY A 144 14.12 15.17 -21.54
N VAL A 145 14.25 14.66 -20.30
CA VAL A 145 15.54 14.54 -19.62
C VAL A 145 16.20 13.20 -20.04
N PRO A 146 17.43 13.21 -20.56
CA PRO A 146 18.10 11.98 -20.95
C PRO A 146 18.64 11.23 -19.72
N LEU A 147 18.20 9.97 -19.55
CA LEU A 147 18.71 9.05 -18.52
C LEU A 147 19.96 8.30 -18.97
N GLY A 148 20.08 8.05 -20.25
CA GLY A 148 21.11 7.25 -20.85
C GLY A 148 20.82 6.95 -22.32
N THR A 149 21.22 5.76 -22.78
CA THR A 149 21.01 5.36 -24.18
C THR A 149 20.71 3.87 -24.31
N LEU A 150 19.94 3.53 -25.36
CA LEU A 150 19.94 2.20 -25.97
C LEU A 150 20.88 2.23 -27.17
N CYS A 151 21.93 1.40 -27.20
CA CYS A 151 22.85 1.34 -28.30
C CYS A 151 23.04 -0.09 -28.85
N ILE A 152 23.40 -0.15 -30.11
CA ILE A 152 23.84 -1.34 -30.81
C ILE A 152 25.17 -1.04 -31.54
N PHE A 153 26.03 -2.02 -31.70
CA PHE A 153 27.29 -1.85 -32.37
C PHE A 153 27.85 -3.17 -32.93
N ASP A 154 28.81 -3.03 -33.84
CA ASP A 154 29.46 -4.15 -34.50
C ASP A 154 30.94 -3.82 -34.78
N GLU A 155 31.75 -4.86 -34.97
CA GLU A 155 33.16 -4.75 -35.39
C GLU A 155 33.32 -4.57 -36.92
N HIS A 156 32.22 -4.65 -37.68
CA HIS A 156 32.16 -4.41 -39.11
C HIS A 156 31.37 -3.13 -39.41
N PRO A 157 31.70 -2.39 -40.48
CA PRO A 157 30.88 -1.27 -40.94
C PRO A 157 29.47 -1.73 -41.25
N GLY A 158 28.46 -0.86 -40.98
CA GLY A 158 27.07 -1.17 -41.17
C GLY A 158 26.21 0.06 -41.41
N GLU A 159 24.97 -0.18 -41.74
CA GLU A 159 23.94 0.86 -41.94
C GLU A 159 22.63 0.42 -41.33
N LEU A 160 21.77 1.38 -40.95
CA LEU A 160 20.39 1.13 -40.57
C LEU A 160 19.46 1.66 -41.64
N THR A 161 18.42 0.88 -41.93
CA THR A 161 17.27 1.36 -42.67
C THR A 161 16.45 2.32 -41.77
N GLU A 162 15.64 3.18 -42.40
CA GLU A 162 14.72 4.06 -41.67
C GLU A 162 13.80 3.27 -40.71
N GLN A 163 13.35 2.08 -41.14
CA GLN A 163 12.50 1.22 -40.33
C GLN A 163 13.24 0.67 -39.08
N GLN A 164 14.51 0.31 -39.22
CA GLN A 164 15.34 -0.15 -38.11
C GLN A 164 15.62 0.98 -37.12
N ALA A 165 15.91 2.18 -37.62
CA ALA A 165 16.13 3.35 -36.77
C ALA A 165 14.83 3.70 -35.99
N ALA A 166 13.68 3.75 -36.64
CA ALA A 166 12.38 3.96 -35.97
C ALA A 166 12.05 2.86 -34.96
N GLY A 167 12.41 1.61 -35.27
CA GLY A 167 12.26 0.48 -34.33
C GLY A 167 13.15 0.64 -33.10
N LEU A 168 14.38 1.10 -33.26
CA LEU A 168 15.32 1.36 -32.15
C LEU A 168 14.77 2.50 -31.24
N GLU A 169 14.19 3.55 -31.81
CA GLU A 169 13.54 4.63 -31.06
C GLU A 169 12.32 4.11 -30.26
N THR A 170 11.53 3.24 -30.88
CA THR A 170 10.39 2.61 -30.21
C THR A 170 10.86 1.75 -29.01
N LEU A 171 11.92 0.95 -29.20
CA LEU A 171 12.48 0.13 -28.12
C LEU A 171 13.10 1.00 -27.01
N ALA A 172 13.74 2.11 -27.36
CA ALA A 172 14.25 3.07 -26.36
C ALA A 172 13.12 3.68 -25.50
N ALA A 173 12.00 4.03 -26.12
CA ALA A 173 10.81 4.46 -25.37
C ALA A 173 10.29 3.37 -24.43
N GLN A 174 10.23 2.10 -24.88
CA GLN A 174 9.83 0.98 -24.03
C GLN A 174 10.80 0.73 -22.85
N VAL A 175 12.09 0.98 -23.03
CA VAL A 175 13.06 0.94 -21.91
C VAL A 175 12.67 1.97 -20.85
N VAL A 176 12.33 3.19 -21.25
CA VAL A 176 11.90 4.24 -20.32
C VAL A 176 10.62 3.86 -19.61
N ASP A 177 9.62 3.31 -20.33
CA ASP A 177 8.36 2.85 -19.73
C ASP A 177 8.59 1.79 -18.64
N VAL A 178 9.50 0.83 -18.89
CA VAL A 178 9.88 -0.20 -17.91
C VAL A 178 10.53 0.43 -16.67
N LEU A 179 11.43 1.39 -16.87
CA LEU A 179 12.08 2.10 -15.77
C LEU A 179 11.08 2.93 -14.96
N ASP A 180 10.18 3.63 -15.62
CA ASP A 180 9.10 4.40 -14.98
C ASP A 180 8.18 3.52 -14.14
N LEU A 181 7.78 2.38 -14.68
CA LEU A 181 6.95 1.42 -13.95
C LEU A 181 7.64 0.93 -12.68
N GLN A 182 8.93 0.64 -12.76
CA GLN A 182 9.71 0.23 -11.60
C GLN A 182 9.83 1.33 -10.54
N LEU A 183 10.06 2.56 -10.96
CA LEU A 183 10.09 3.71 -10.06
C LEU A 183 8.76 3.85 -9.31
N ARG A 184 7.64 3.82 -10.03
CA ARG A 184 6.30 3.90 -9.43
C ARG A 184 6.02 2.75 -8.48
N THR A 185 6.40 1.53 -8.84
CA THR A 185 6.23 0.35 -7.96
C THR A 185 6.99 0.52 -6.66
N ARG A 186 8.25 0.95 -6.71
CA ARG A 186 9.06 1.20 -5.50
C ARG A 186 8.47 2.31 -4.62
N GLN A 187 7.97 3.39 -5.23
CA GLN A 187 7.32 4.48 -4.50
C GLN A 187 6.04 4.02 -3.79
N LEU A 188 5.23 3.21 -4.47
CA LEU A 188 4.02 2.61 -3.90
C LEU A 188 4.38 1.70 -2.72
N ASP A 189 5.36 0.82 -2.88
CA ASP A 189 5.81 -0.10 -1.82
C ASP A 189 6.32 0.66 -0.59
N ALA A 190 7.09 1.74 -0.79
CA ALA A 190 7.57 2.60 0.29
C ALA A 190 6.39 3.27 1.01
N THR A 191 5.43 3.84 0.27
CA THR A 191 4.25 4.51 0.84
C THR A 191 3.37 3.52 1.61
N VAL A 192 3.14 2.32 1.07
CA VAL A 192 2.38 1.27 1.74
C VAL A 192 3.07 0.83 3.03
N SER A 193 4.40 0.70 3.00
CA SER A 193 5.19 0.32 4.19
C SER A 193 5.13 1.40 5.28
N GLU A 194 5.21 2.67 4.91
CA GLU A 194 5.09 3.80 5.83
C GLU A 194 3.68 3.88 6.44
N LEU A 195 2.63 3.70 5.61
CA LEU A 195 1.25 3.68 6.08
C LEU A 195 0.99 2.53 7.06
N ARG A 196 1.51 1.33 6.78
CA ARG A 196 1.42 0.18 7.69
C ARG A 196 2.09 0.49 9.03
N ARG A 197 3.31 1.02 9.00
CA ARG A 197 4.04 1.40 10.21
C ARG A 197 3.30 2.45 11.03
N SER A 198 2.74 3.47 10.39
CA SER A 198 1.94 4.49 11.07
C SER A 198 0.69 3.89 11.72
N ASN A 199 0.02 2.96 11.05
CA ASN A 199 -1.15 2.25 11.59
C ASN A 199 -0.80 1.38 12.80
N GLU A 200 0.35 0.68 12.76
CA GLU A 200 0.85 -0.13 13.88
C GLU A 200 1.15 0.75 15.11
N LEU A 201 1.84 1.88 14.91
CA LEU A 201 2.15 2.83 15.99
C LEU A 201 0.88 3.42 16.63
N LEU A 202 -0.13 3.75 15.80
CA LEU A 202 -1.44 4.20 16.30
C LEU A 202 -2.13 3.11 17.13
N GLY A 203 -2.02 1.85 16.70
CA GLY A 203 -2.54 0.69 17.42
C GLY A 203 -1.88 0.50 18.79
N GLU A 204 -0.55 0.55 18.85
CA GLU A 204 0.20 0.45 20.10
C GLU A 204 -0.12 1.61 21.05
N PHE A 205 -0.22 2.85 20.53
CA PHE A 205 -0.54 4.03 21.29
C PHE A 205 -1.94 3.93 21.91
N ALA A 206 -2.95 3.55 21.10
CA ALA A 206 -4.31 3.31 21.58
C ALA A 206 -4.34 2.22 22.65
N GLY A 207 -3.53 1.15 22.48
CA GLY A 207 -3.37 0.07 23.45
C GLY A 207 -2.87 0.54 24.81
N ARG A 208 -1.83 1.36 24.82
CA ARG A 208 -1.24 1.92 26.07
C ARG A 208 -2.21 2.86 26.78
N ILE A 209 -2.79 3.82 26.03
CA ILE A 209 -3.76 4.76 26.62
C ILE A 209 -4.95 4.02 27.24
N SER A 210 -5.46 3.02 26.55
CA SER A 210 -6.59 2.25 27.03
C SER A 210 -6.27 1.48 28.31
N HIS A 211 -5.07 0.90 28.40
CA HIS A 211 -4.60 0.25 29.64
C HIS A 211 -4.53 1.25 30.80
N ASP A 212 -3.96 2.44 30.55
CA ASP A 212 -3.74 3.46 31.59
C ASP A 212 -5.05 4.15 32.02
N LEU A 213 -6.08 4.17 31.14
CA LEU A 213 -7.39 4.69 31.48
C LEU A 213 -8.28 3.68 32.20
N ARG A 214 -8.09 2.37 32.01
CA ARG A 214 -8.91 1.34 32.66
C ARG A 214 -8.84 1.38 34.18
N GLY A 215 -7.64 1.56 34.75
CA GLY A 215 -7.42 1.62 36.21
C GLY A 215 -8.21 2.73 36.90
N PRO A 216 -8.05 4.01 36.53
CA PRO A 216 -8.79 5.11 37.13
C PRO A 216 -10.32 5.00 36.90
N LEU A 217 -10.77 4.51 35.72
CA LEU A 217 -12.18 4.31 35.45
C LEU A 217 -12.79 3.22 36.35
N THR A 218 -12.10 2.09 36.54
CA THR A 218 -12.53 1.02 37.45
C THR A 218 -12.69 1.56 38.88
N ASN A 219 -11.75 2.42 39.34
CA ASN A 219 -11.85 3.04 40.66
C ASN A 219 -13.07 4.00 40.76
N VAL A 220 -13.34 4.79 39.71
CA VAL A 220 -14.51 5.70 39.70
C VAL A 220 -15.81 4.92 39.70
N VAL A 221 -15.91 3.82 38.95
CA VAL A 221 -17.06 2.93 38.95
C VAL A 221 -17.27 2.32 40.34
N GLY A 222 -16.21 1.72 40.92
CA GLY A 222 -16.32 1.10 42.26
C GLY A 222 -16.66 2.09 43.36
N LEU A 223 -16.16 3.33 43.32
CA LEU A 223 -16.55 4.39 44.27
C LEU A 223 -18.01 4.84 44.06
N ALA A 224 -18.48 4.88 42.81
CA ALA A 224 -19.86 5.22 42.52
C ALA A 224 -20.83 4.13 43.02
N GLU A 225 -20.49 2.85 42.83
CA GLU A 225 -21.25 1.70 43.35
C GLU A 225 -21.34 1.72 44.87
N LEU A 226 -20.20 1.92 45.55
CA LEU A 226 -20.18 2.04 47.02
C LEU A 226 -21.01 3.22 47.53
N ALA A 227 -21.00 4.34 46.81
CA ALA A 227 -21.79 5.51 47.17
C ALA A 227 -23.32 5.32 46.87
N GLU A 228 -23.68 4.49 45.90
CA GLU A 228 -25.09 4.11 45.65
C GLU A 228 -25.67 3.24 46.77
N ASP A 229 -24.83 2.43 47.42
CA ASP A 229 -25.21 1.58 48.56
C ASP A 229 -25.33 2.35 49.90
N GLU A 230 -24.79 3.59 49.97
CA GLU A 230 -24.85 4.41 51.17
C GLU A 230 -26.25 5.06 51.36
N PRO A 231 -27.02 4.68 52.40
CA PRO A 231 -28.38 5.17 52.61
C PRO A 231 -28.52 6.70 52.65
N ALA A 232 -27.48 7.38 53.17
CA ALA A 232 -27.42 8.85 53.27
C ALA A 232 -27.33 9.55 51.88
N LEU A 233 -26.89 8.83 50.84
CA LEU A 233 -26.72 9.35 49.50
C LEU A 233 -27.81 8.90 48.52
N GLN A 234 -28.71 8.00 48.94
CA GLN A 234 -29.80 7.49 48.09
C GLN A 234 -30.92 8.49 47.86
N GLU A 235 -31.15 9.40 48.83
CA GLU A 235 -32.22 10.40 48.77
C GLU A 235 -31.65 11.78 48.37
N GLY A 236 -32.30 12.42 47.37
CA GLY A 236 -31.98 13.79 46.96
C GLY A 236 -31.01 13.93 45.77
N PRO A 237 -30.55 15.17 45.49
CA PRO A 237 -29.71 15.46 44.28
C PRO A 237 -28.38 14.72 44.27
N ALA A 238 -27.79 14.40 45.44
CA ALA A 238 -26.52 13.74 45.57
C ALA A 238 -26.53 12.32 44.96
N GLY A 239 -27.57 11.52 45.27
CA GLY A 239 -27.72 10.18 44.69
C GLY A 239 -27.88 10.21 43.14
N THR A 240 -28.57 11.23 42.64
CA THR A 240 -28.65 11.43 41.18
C THR A 240 -27.31 11.73 40.56
N TYR A 241 -26.47 12.54 41.22
CA TYR A 241 -25.11 12.83 40.69
C TYR A 241 -24.19 11.60 40.74
N VAL A 242 -24.24 10.81 41.83
CA VAL A 242 -23.45 9.55 41.93
C VAL A 242 -23.81 8.59 40.80
N LYS A 243 -25.11 8.32 40.57
CA LYS A 243 -25.57 7.49 39.47
C LYS A 243 -25.08 7.99 38.10
N ARG A 244 -25.14 9.32 37.88
CA ARG A 244 -24.65 9.92 36.62
C ARG A 244 -23.14 9.79 36.46
N ILE A 245 -22.36 9.89 37.56
CA ILE A 245 -20.88 9.68 37.53
C ILE A 245 -20.57 8.22 37.19
N GLY A 246 -21.19 7.25 37.88
CA GLY A 246 -21.01 5.82 37.61
C GLY A 246 -21.35 5.46 36.15
N ALA A 247 -22.52 5.89 35.68
CA ALA A 247 -22.92 5.69 34.30
C ALA A 247 -21.95 6.33 33.29
N SER A 248 -21.35 7.48 33.62
CA SER A 248 -20.37 8.13 32.75
C SER A 248 -19.01 7.40 32.74
N ALA A 249 -18.57 6.90 33.88
CA ALA A 249 -17.36 6.10 34.00
C ALA A 249 -17.46 4.77 33.25
N LEU A 250 -18.60 4.08 33.37
CA LEU A 250 -18.90 2.87 32.60
C LEU A 250 -18.89 3.12 31.09
N ARG A 251 -19.47 4.23 30.65
CA ARG A 251 -19.42 4.61 29.22
C ARG A 251 -17.99 4.85 28.75
N MET A 252 -17.15 5.54 29.55
CA MET A 252 -15.74 5.75 29.21
C MET A 252 -14.95 4.44 29.15
N SER A 253 -15.21 3.49 30.09
CA SER A 253 -14.61 2.15 30.04
C SER A 253 -14.97 1.42 28.72
N SER A 254 -16.23 1.42 28.34
CA SER A 254 -16.68 0.81 27.09
C SER A 254 -16.06 1.50 25.85
N MET A 255 -15.89 2.84 25.86
CA MET A 255 -15.21 3.55 24.77
C MET A 255 -13.75 3.12 24.65
N VAL A 256 -13.04 2.99 25.76
CA VAL A 256 -11.65 2.56 25.81
C VAL A 256 -11.50 1.13 25.29
N GLU A 257 -12.37 0.22 25.69
CA GLU A 257 -12.36 -1.17 25.23
C GLU A 257 -12.64 -1.29 23.72
N ASN A 258 -13.63 -0.55 23.24
CA ASN A 258 -13.96 -0.52 21.81
C ASN A 258 -12.82 0.10 20.96
N LEU A 259 -12.15 1.14 21.47
CA LEU A 259 -10.99 1.73 20.80
C LEU A 259 -9.82 0.74 20.72
N LEU A 260 -9.61 -0.05 21.78
CA LEU A 260 -8.64 -1.15 21.80
C LEU A 260 -8.99 -2.23 20.77
N GLY A 261 -10.24 -2.65 20.72
CA GLY A 261 -10.73 -3.62 19.74
C GLY A 261 -10.47 -3.10 18.32
N TYR A 262 -10.83 -1.85 18.04
CA TYR A 262 -10.59 -1.20 16.76
C TYR A 262 -9.10 -1.14 16.39
N SER A 263 -8.20 -0.82 17.33
CA SER A 263 -6.77 -0.68 17.06
C SER A 263 -6.07 -2.01 16.79
N ARG A 264 -6.55 -3.11 17.36
CA ARG A 264 -6.00 -4.46 17.17
C ARG A 264 -6.40 -5.11 15.86
N VAL A 265 -7.48 -4.64 15.23
CA VAL A 265 -7.90 -5.09 13.90
C VAL A 265 -7.00 -4.46 12.84
N GLY A 266 -6.34 -5.27 12.00
CA GLY A 266 -5.48 -4.79 10.90
C GLY A 266 -4.06 -5.36 10.89
N GLY A 267 -3.71 -6.24 11.85
CA GLY A 267 -2.52 -7.10 11.78
C GLY A 267 -2.68 -8.26 10.79
N ALA A 268 -1.68 -9.14 10.71
CA ALA A 268 -1.75 -10.34 9.88
C ALA A 268 -2.93 -11.22 10.34
N THR A 269 -3.96 -11.34 9.48
CA THR A 269 -5.15 -12.16 9.74
C THR A 269 -4.85 -13.64 9.48
N ARG A 270 -5.18 -14.48 10.45
CA ARG A 270 -5.06 -15.93 10.33
C ARG A 270 -6.40 -16.49 9.84
N ARG A 271 -6.46 -16.96 8.61
CA ARG A 271 -7.70 -17.45 7.97
C ARG A 271 -7.80 -18.98 8.08
N ASP A 272 -8.24 -19.45 9.23
CA ASP A 272 -8.48 -20.87 9.47
C ASP A 272 -9.96 -21.23 9.20
N PRO A 273 -10.31 -22.50 8.95
CA PRO A 273 -11.69 -22.95 8.92
C PRO A 273 -12.38 -22.71 10.27
N VAL A 274 -13.54 -22.04 10.26
CA VAL A 274 -14.25 -21.63 11.48
C VAL A 274 -15.73 -21.98 11.36
N SER A 275 -16.27 -22.71 12.34
CA SER A 275 -17.71 -22.97 12.47
C SER A 275 -18.42 -21.71 12.97
N LEU A 276 -19.44 -21.25 12.23
CA LEU A 276 -20.25 -20.10 12.67
C LEU A 276 -20.96 -20.39 13.98
N ALA A 277 -21.50 -21.58 14.18
CA ALA A 277 -22.22 -21.96 15.38
C ALA A 277 -21.34 -21.82 16.64
N GLU A 278 -20.07 -22.29 16.57
CA GLU A 278 -19.12 -22.17 17.68
C GLU A 278 -18.76 -20.71 17.99
N VAL A 279 -18.51 -19.89 16.96
CA VAL A 279 -18.12 -18.50 17.16
C VAL A 279 -19.29 -17.66 17.66
N VAL A 280 -20.50 -17.90 17.15
CA VAL A 280 -21.72 -17.24 17.62
C VAL A 280 -21.98 -17.58 19.07
N SER A 281 -21.90 -18.86 19.48
CA SER A 281 -22.04 -19.26 20.88
C SER A 281 -21.06 -18.53 21.78
N ALA A 282 -19.77 -18.56 21.44
CA ALA A 282 -18.74 -17.87 22.22
C ALA A 282 -18.95 -16.34 22.27
N ALA A 283 -19.39 -15.73 21.18
CA ALA A 283 -19.68 -14.29 21.11
C ALA A 283 -20.85 -13.87 22.02
N VAL A 284 -21.90 -14.70 22.07
CA VAL A 284 -23.08 -14.47 22.92
C VAL A 284 -22.73 -14.68 24.39
N ASP A 285 -21.96 -15.74 24.72
CA ASP A 285 -21.50 -16.01 26.07
C ASP A 285 -20.67 -14.85 26.65
N ASP A 286 -19.78 -14.27 25.85
CA ASP A 286 -18.96 -13.13 26.23
C ASP A 286 -19.78 -11.85 26.49
N LEU A 287 -20.91 -11.68 25.83
CA LEU A 287 -21.79 -10.53 26.04
C LEU A 287 -22.52 -10.60 27.38
N GLY A 288 -22.65 -11.78 27.98
CA GLY A 288 -23.29 -11.97 29.29
C GLY A 288 -24.65 -11.26 29.38
N HIS A 289 -24.83 -10.45 30.40
CA HIS A 289 -26.10 -9.71 30.62
C HIS A 289 -26.46 -8.73 29.49
N HIS A 290 -25.50 -8.32 28.63
CA HIS A 290 -25.81 -7.46 27.50
C HIS A 290 -26.53 -8.22 26.35
N ALA A 291 -26.61 -9.53 26.43
CA ALA A 291 -27.37 -10.37 25.51
C ALA A 291 -28.69 -10.92 26.16
N ASP A 292 -29.06 -10.43 27.34
CA ASP A 292 -30.28 -10.92 28.03
C ASP A 292 -31.53 -10.68 27.18
N GLY A 293 -32.28 -11.74 26.95
CA GLY A 293 -33.56 -11.69 26.20
C GLY A 293 -33.42 -11.65 24.67
N VAL A 294 -32.19 -11.68 24.11
CA VAL A 294 -32.02 -11.81 22.65
C VAL A 294 -32.20 -13.25 22.21
N ARG A 295 -32.90 -13.45 21.10
CA ARG A 295 -32.96 -14.76 20.42
C ARG A 295 -31.98 -14.75 19.27
N VAL A 296 -30.89 -15.52 19.39
CA VAL A 296 -29.93 -15.70 18.29
C VAL A 296 -30.14 -17.07 17.63
N THR A 297 -30.26 -17.06 16.31
CA THR A 297 -30.31 -18.26 15.47
C THR A 297 -29.17 -18.24 14.47
N VAL A 298 -28.54 -19.37 14.23
CA VAL A 298 -27.41 -19.49 13.31
C VAL A 298 -27.59 -20.71 12.43
N ASP A 299 -27.34 -20.57 11.14
CA ASP A 299 -27.33 -21.69 10.20
C ASP A 299 -25.97 -22.42 10.27
N ASP A 300 -26.00 -23.72 10.02
CA ASP A 300 -24.78 -24.54 9.99
C ASP A 300 -23.90 -24.14 8.77
N PHE A 301 -22.81 -23.50 9.04
CA PHE A 301 -21.86 -23.02 8.01
C PHE A 301 -20.44 -22.99 8.55
N THR A 302 -19.48 -23.36 7.71
CA THR A 302 -18.03 -23.23 7.98
C THR A 302 -17.39 -22.28 6.97
N GLY A 303 -16.89 -21.16 7.46
CA GLY A 303 -16.15 -20.17 6.67
C GLY A 303 -14.64 -20.22 6.95
N HIS A 304 -13.86 -19.38 6.24
CA HIS A 304 -12.44 -19.15 6.52
C HIS A 304 -12.24 -17.72 7.03
N ALA A 305 -11.86 -17.58 8.29
CA ALA A 305 -11.66 -16.28 8.92
C ALA A 305 -10.69 -16.38 10.11
N ASP A 306 -10.25 -15.23 10.60
CA ASP A 306 -9.63 -15.12 11.92
C ASP A 306 -10.73 -15.26 12.99
N ARG A 307 -10.63 -16.33 13.80
CA ARG A 307 -11.66 -16.68 14.79
C ARG A 307 -11.96 -15.56 15.78
N GLU A 308 -10.90 -14.88 16.26
CA GLU A 308 -11.06 -13.81 17.24
C GLU A 308 -11.68 -12.57 16.63
N GLN A 309 -11.25 -12.18 15.42
CA GLN A 309 -11.84 -11.05 14.72
C GLN A 309 -13.29 -11.31 14.34
N LEU A 310 -13.63 -12.52 13.87
CA LEU A 310 -15.01 -12.90 13.59
C LEU A 310 -15.88 -12.87 14.85
N ARG A 311 -15.35 -13.31 16.00
CA ARG A 311 -16.02 -13.22 17.29
C ARG A 311 -16.34 -11.78 17.68
N VAL A 312 -15.37 -10.89 17.57
CA VAL A 312 -15.55 -9.44 17.83
C VAL A 312 -16.59 -8.82 16.88
N LEU A 313 -16.59 -9.20 15.60
CA LEU A 313 -17.58 -8.75 14.64
C LEU A 313 -18.99 -9.16 15.06
N ILE A 314 -19.20 -10.42 15.40
CA ILE A 314 -20.50 -10.94 15.83
C ILE A 314 -20.95 -10.28 17.14
N GLN A 315 -20.07 -10.11 18.13
CA GLN A 315 -20.36 -9.38 19.37
C GLN A 315 -20.88 -7.97 19.10
N ASN A 316 -20.20 -7.21 18.24
CA ASN A 316 -20.65 -5.85 17.88
C ASN A 316 -22.04 -5.85 17.23
N LEU A 317 -22.30 -6.79 16.32
CA LEU A 317 -23.60 -6.83 15.62
C LEU A 317 -24.74 -7.29 16.54
N VAL A 318 -24.52 -8.30 17.40
CA VAL A 318 -25.51 -8.76 18.38
C VAL A 318 -25.78 -7.69 19.44
N ALA A 319 -24.75 -7.03 19.97
CA ALA A 319 -24.89 -5.92 20.90
C ALA A 319 -25.71 -4.76 20.30
N ASN A 320 -25.47 -4.41 19.03
CA ASN A 320 -26.26 -3.40 18.32
C ASN A 320 -27.74 -3.83 18.19
N ALA A 321 -28.01 -5.10 17.85
CA ALA A 321 -29.37 -5.60 17.72
C ALA A 321 -30.17 -5.49 19.05
N VAL A 322 -29.52 -5.72 20.18
CA VAL A 322 -30.12 -5.53 21.52
C VAL A 322 -30.32 -4.05 21.83
N ALA A 323 -29.27 -3.25 21.62
CA ALA A 323 -29.30 -1.82 21.93
C ALA A 323 -30.35 -1.05 21.14
N TYR A 324 -30.55 -1.39 19.87
CA TYR A 324 -31.50 -0.73 18.96
C TYR A 324 -32.78 -1.53 18.72
N ALA A 325 -33.15 -2.39 19.68
CA ALA A 325 -34.39 -3.15 19.61
C ALA A 325 -35.63 -2.22 19.54
N ARG A 326 -36.72 -2.72 18.95
CA ARG A 326 -38.01 -2.00 18.92
C ARG A 326 -38.71 -2.14 20.28
N PRO A 327 -39.30 -1.08 20.81
CA PRO A 327 -40.10 -1.19 22.03
C PRO A 327 -41.19 -2.24 21.88
N GLY A 328 -41.30 -3.12 22.88
CA GLY A 328 -42.31 -4.18 22.92
C GLY A 328 -42.06 -5.40 22.03
N LEU A 329 -40.95 -5.45 21.29
CA LEU A 329 -40.56 -6.60 20.48
C LEU A 329 -39.25 -7.20 21.02
N PRO A 330 -39.22 -8.49 21.43
CA PRO A 330 -37.97 -9.13 21.85
C PRO A 330 -36.93 -9.08 20.74
N PRO A 331 -35.67 -8.69 21.04
CA PRO A 331 -34.62 -8.65 20.04
C PRO A 331 -34.34 -10.07 19.48
N SER A 332 -34.22 -10.13 18.17
CA SER A 332 -33.94 -11.38 17.46
C SER A 332 -32.89 -11.14 16.38
N VAL A 333 -31.90 -12.02 16.31
CA VAL A 333 -30.81 -11.98 15.34
C VAL A 333 -30.75 -13.31 14.62
N HIS A 334 -30.72 -13.27 13.30
CA HIS A 334 -30.52 -14.46 12.46
C HIS A 334 -29.21 -14.32 11.68
N ILE A 335 -28.33 -15.33 11.83
CA ILE A 335 -26.98 -15.33 11.27
C ILE A 335 -26.85 -16.45 10.25
N THR A 336 -26.51 -16.12 9.02
CA THR A 336 -26.35 -17.08 7.94
C THR A 336 -25.01 -16.92 7.22
N GLY A 337 -24.43 -18.03 6.80
CA GLY A 337 -23.26 -18.07 5.93
C GLY A 337 -23.62 -18.55 4.54
N SER A 338 -23.00 -18.01 3.50
CA SER A 338 -23.22 -18.44 2.12
C SER A 338 -21.95 -18.30 1.28
N GLY A 339 -21.81 -19.14 0.24
CA GLY A 339 -20.63 -19.17 -0.62
C GLY A 339 -19.71 -20.34 -0.32
N SER A 340 -18.49 -20.27 -0.84
CA SER A 340 -17.45 -21.30 -0.64
C SER A 340 -16.08 -20.61 -0.47
N PRO A 341 -15.22 -21.09 0.44
CA PRO A 341 -13.87 -20.55 0.57
C PRO A 341 -13.10 -20.58 -0.78
N PRO A 342 -12.29 -19.56 -1.08
CA PRO A 342 -11.90 -18.45 -0.19
C PRO A 342 -12.90 -17.29 -0.13
N PHE A 343 -14.04 -17.35 -0.86
CA PHE A 343 -15.02 -16.27 -0.96
C PHE A 343 -16.34 -16.71 -0.32
N TRP A 344 -16.71 -16.07 0.77
CA TRP A 344 -17.97 -16.35 1.44
C TRP A 344 -18.56 -15.08 2.04
N ARG A 345 -19.84 -15.12 2.38
CA ARG A 345 -20.57 -13.99 2.92
C ARG A 345 -21.27 -14.40 4.23
N LEU A 346 -21.20 -13.54 5.20
CA LEU A 346 -21.93 -13.58 6.44
C LEU A 346 -23.08 -12.55 6.38
N ASP A 347 -24.30 -12.97 6.61
CA ASP A 347 -25.45 -12.10 6.74
C ASP A 347 -25.92 -12.16 8.21
N VAL A 348 -26.04 -10.99 8.85
CA VAL A 348 -26.56 -10.85 10.22
C VAL A 348 -27.77 -9.96 10.16
N ALA A 349 -28.96 -10.53 10.32
CA ALA A 349 -30.25 -9.87 10.21
C ALA A 349 -30.87 -9.69 11.60
N ASP A 350 -31.20 -8.46 11.97
CA ASP A 350 -31.93 -8.14 13.19
C ASP A 350 -33.37 -7.69 12.89
N ASN A 351 -34.21 -7.60 13.96
CA ASN A 351 -35.57 -7.09 13.93
C ASN A 351 -35.70 -5.70 14.57
N GLY A 352 -34.60 -4.96 14.70
CA GLY A 352 -34.50 -3.67 15.37
C GLY A 352 -35.09 -2.49 14.58
N LYS A 353 -34.72 -1.26 14.97
CA LYS A 353 -35.16 -0.01 14.35
C LYS A 353 -34.67 0.18 12.91
N GLY A 354 -33.54 -0.47 12.53
CA GLY A 354 -32.85 -0.27 11.26
C GLY A 354 -32.15 1.09 11.14
N ILE A 355 -31.46 1.27 10.03
CA ILE A 355 -30.72 2.49 9.67
C ILE A 355 -31.29 3.01 8.34
N PRO A 356 -31.50 4.34 8.16
CA PRO A 356 -31.85 4.91 6.85
C PRO A 356 -30.72 4.71 5.84
N GLU A 357 -31.07 4.52 4.58
CA GLU A 357 -30.09 4.30 3.52
C GLU A 357 -29.10 5.47 3.34
N GLU A 358 -29.56 6.70 3.56
CA GLU A 358 -28.74 7.91 3.53
C GLU A 358 -27.64 7.96 4.60
N ASP A 359 -27.75 7.15 5.65
CA ASP A 359 -26.82 7.11 6.77
C ASP A 359 -25.84 5.91 6.70
N TYR A 360 -25.95 5.01 5.70
CA TYR A 360 -25.17 3.79 5.64
C TYR A 360 -23.65 4.04 5.62
N ASP A 361 -23.18 5.02 4.86
CA ASP A 361 -21.75 5.36 4.82
C ASP A 361 -21.29 6.05 6.11
N ARG A 362 -22.14 6.92 6.67
CA ARG A 362 -21.84 7.67 7.89
C ARG A 362 -21.66 6.79 9.12
N VAL A 363 -22.45 5.73 9.27
CA VAL A 363 -22.37 4.84 10.44
C VAL A 363 -21.14 3.93 10.42
N LEU A 364 -20.40 3.89 9.32
CA LEU A 364 -19.11 3.20 9.20
C LEU A 364 -17.91 4.07 9.63
N GLU A 365 -18.11 5.39 9.78
CA GLU A 365 -17.07 6.28 10.28
C GLU A 365 -16.91 6.10 11.81
N PRO A 366 -15.67 6.00 12.32
CA PRO A 366 -15.40 5.88 13.74
C PRO A 366 -15.99 7.05 14.55
N LEU A 367 -16.59 6.78 15.72
CA LEU A 367 -17.18 7.74 16.64
C LEU A 367 -18.45 8.44 16.11
N VAL A 368 -18.94 8.10 14.92
CA VAL A 368 -20.19 8.64 14.39
C VAL A 368 -21.38 7.90 14.97
N ARG A 369 -22.40 8.66 15.35
CA ARG A 369 -23.69 8.18 15.88
C ARG A 369 -24.84 8.90 15.22
N LEU A 370 -25.92 8.17 14.97
CA LEU A 370 -27.19 8.76 14.58
C LEU A 370 -27.92 9.13 15.89
N GLU A 371 -27.91 10.41 16.27
CA GLU A 371 -28.59 10.88 17.47
C GLU A 371 -30.10 10.91 17.21
N ARG A 372 -30.83 9.98 17.83
CA ARG A 372 -32.27 9.96 17.84
C ARG A 372 -32.76 9.98 19.31
N GLU A 373 -33.85 10.65 19.53
CA GLU A 373 -34.46 10.75 20.86
C GLU A 373 -34.78 9.34 21.41
N GLY A 374 -34.24 8.99 22.57
CA GLY A 374 -34.41 7.68 23.20
C GLY A 374 -33.44 6.58 22.72
N ASP A 375 -32.42 6.89 21.93
CA ASP A 375 -31.39 5.90 21.56
C ASP A 375 -30.40 5.65 22.71
N PRO A 376 -29.96 4.39 22.89
CA PRO A 376 -29.04 4.03 23.96
C PRO A 376 -27.69 4.72 23.77
N ALA A 377 -26.99 4.96 24.88
CA ALA A 377 -25.64 5.47 24.83
C ALA A 377 -24.70 4.42 24.21
N GLY A 378 -24.12 4.72 23.05
CA GLY A 378 -23.14 3.87 22.37
C GLY A 378 -21.84 4.62 22.07
N THR A 379 -20.77 3.93 21.67
CA THR A 379 -19.45 4.51 21.40
C THR A 379 -19.28 4.98 19.94
N GLY A 380 -20.13 4.53 19.01
CA GLY A 380 -19.99 4.80 17.57
C GLY A 380 -18.80 4.10 16.91
N ILE A 381 -18.19 3.09 17.56
CA ILE A 381 -17.01 2.38 17.05
C ILE A 381 -17.39 0.98 16.50
N GLY A 382 -18.49 0.39 16.96
CA GLY A 382 -18.84 -1.00 16.67
C GLY A 382 -18.92 -1.34 15.18
N LEU A 383 -19.71 -0.57 14.40
CA LEU A 383 -19.83 -0.80 12.94
C LEU A 383 -18.53 -0.47 12.18
N ALA A 384 -17.80 0.57 12.61
CA ALA A 384 -16.47 0.86 12.06
C ALA A 384 -15.49 -0.29 12.29
N THR A 385 -15.56 -0.95 13.47
CA THR A 385 -14.76 -2.18 13.76
C THR A 385 -15.16 -3.32 12.83
N CYS A 386 -16.46 -3.53 12.59
CA CYS A 386 -16.94 -4.55 11.67
C CYS A 386 -16.45 -4.33 10.24
N ALA A 387 -16.50 -3.07 9.75
CA ALA A 387 -15.98 -2.72 8.44
C ALA A 387 -14.46 -2.96 8.33
N ARG A 388 -13.70 -2.62 9.37
CA ARG A 388 -12.25 -2.85 9.41
C ARG A 388 -11.91 -4.34 9.45
N ILE A 389 -12.68 -5.17 10.16
CA ILE A 389 -12.54 -6.63 10.14
C ILE A 389 -12.78 -7.19 8.74
N ALA A 390 -13.84 -6.74 8.05
CA ALA A 390 -14.11 -7.13 6.68
C ALA A 390 -12.94 -6.78 5.75
N GLN A 391 -12.43 -5.55 5.84
CA GLN A 391 -11.26 -5.11 5.07
C GLN A 391 -9.99 -5.92 5.37
N ALA A 392 -9.74 -6.26 6.65
CA ALA A 392 -8.60 -7.11 7.03
C ALA A 392 -8.68 -8.53 6.44
N HIS A 393 -9.88 -8.96 6.03
CA HIS A 393 -10.13 -10.22 5.34
C HIS A 393 -10.27 -10.06 3.82
N ASP A 394 -9.78 -8.95 3.23
CA ASP A 394 -9.90 -8.59 1.82
C ASP A 394 -11.36 -8.54 1.33
N GLY A 395 -12.27 -8.19 2.21
CA GLY A 395 -13.70 -8.10 1.96
C GLY A 395 -14.25 -6.70 2.19
N HIS A 396 -15.56 -6.61 2.25
CA HIS A 396 -16.27 -5.37 2.53
C HIS A 396 -17.55 -5.63 3.32
N LEU A 397 -18.20 -4.56 3.81
CA LEU A 397 -19.44 -4.61 4.54
C LEU A 397 -20.48 -3.75 3.82
N ALA A 398 -21.73 -4.21 3.77
CA ALA A 398 -22.86 -3.44 3.28
C ALA A 398 -24.11 -3.70 4.16
N PHE A 399 -25.08 -2.82 4.02
CA PHE A 399 -26.34 -2.88 4.74
C PHE A 399 -27.51 -3.13 3.81
N ASP A 400 -28.55 -3.76 4.37
CA ASP A 400 -29.84 -3.92 3.71
C ASP A 400 -30.97 -3.88 4.76
N ARG A 401 -32.17 -3.69 4.31
CA ARG A 401 -33.34 -3.74 5.20
C ARG A 401 -33.79 -5.19 5.43
N THR A 402 -33.95 -5.58 6.68
CA THR A 402 -34.54 -6.88 7.00
C THR A 402 -36.03 -6.89 6.63
N PRO A 403 -36.55 -7.91 5.92
CA PRO A 403 -38.01 -8.08 5.70
C PRO A 403 -38.77 -8.08 7.03
N GLY A 404 -39.78 -7.21 7.13
CA GLY A 404 -40.52 -6.98 8.41
C GLY A 404 -39.90 -5.91 9.30
N GLY A 405 -38.78 -5.37 8.92
CA GLY A 405 -38.03 -4.26 9.55
C GLY A 405 -36.82 -4.75 10.33
N GLY A 406 -35.89 -3.86 10.58
CA GLY A 406 -34.56 -4.12 11.14
C GLY A 406 -33.44 -3.85 10.13
N LEU A 407 -32.27 -4.28 10.47
CA LEU A 407 -31.06 -4.15 9.64
C LEU A 407 -30.48 -5.54 9.32
N THR A 408 -30.11 -5.75 8.07
CA THR A 408 -29.27 -6.86 7.67
C THR A 408 -27.88 -6.31 7.34
N VAL A 409 -26.87 -6.73 8.12
CA VAL A 409 -25.47 -6.43 7.86
C VAL A 409 -24.89 -7.59 7.07
N ARG A 410 -24.38 -7.30 5.86
CA ARG A 410 -23.73 -8.26 5.00
C ARG A 410 -22.23 -8.03 5.02
N VAL A 411 -21.47 -9.07 5.30
CA VAL A 411 -20.01 -9.02 5.38
C VAL A 411 -19.43 -10.04 4.40
N TRP A 412 -18.66 -9.57 3.44
CA TRP A 412 -17.93 -10.44 2.52
C TRP A 412 -16.53 -10.69 3.06
N PHE A 413 -16.07 -11.92 2.88
CA PHE A 413 -14.72 -12.38 3.21
C PHE A 413 -14.03 -12.86 1.92
N GLY A 414 -12.82 -12.34 1.65
CA GLY A 414 -12.09 -12.56 0.41
C GLY A 414 -12.52 -11.59 -0.70
N SER A 415 -11.60 -11.32 -1.66
CA SER A 415 -11.90 -10.57 -2.88
C SER A 415 -12.55 -11.51 -3.90
N GLY A 416 -13.87 -11.55 -3.91
CA GLY A 416 -14.61 -12.21 -4.98
C GLY A 416 -14.60 -11.39 -6.27
N PRO A 417 -14.91 -12.00 -7.41
CA PRO A 417 -15.24 -11.22 -8.60
C PRO A 417 -16.44 -10.32 -8.25
N GLY A 418 -16.22 -8.99 -8.39
CA GLY A 418 -17.24 -7.96 -8.19
C GLY A 418 -18.38 -8.07 -9.19
#